data_deb987dd901d674ba5c4dae9904bfd7e
#
_entry.id   deb987dd901d674ba5c4dae9904bfd7e
#
_cell.length_a   1.000
_cell.length_b   1.000
_cell.length_c   1.000
_cell.angle_alpha   90.00
_cell.angle_beta   90.00
_cell.angle_gamma   90.00
#
_symmetry.space_group_name_H-M   'P 1'
#
loop_
_entity.id
_entity.type
_entity.pdbx_description
1 polymer ?
#
loop_
_entity_poly.entity_id
_entity_poly.type
_entity_poly.pdbx_seq_one_letter_code
_entity_poly.pdbx_strand_id
1 'polypeptide(L)'
;MKSHRNVTPRQEALAERNLYTALAALQSAEECRAFLRDLCTPAEIQAMADRWSVVEFLQRGLPYREIHRLTGVSVTTIGRVARFLASGNGGYVVAVKRMGGATPRQTPAANPRQAAAGAPRQATTATSRRTTKDTKEDSRHG
;
A
#
# COMPACT_ATOMS: atom_id res chain seq x y z
N MET A 1 27.46 6.34 15.45
CA MET A 1 27.40 7.38 16.50
C MET A 1 26.20 8.27 16.22
N LYS A 2 25.18 8.23 17.08
CA LYS A 2 24.08 9.20 17.00
C LYS A 2 24.63 10.54 17.44
N SER A 3 24.75 11.50 16.52
CA SER A 3 24.97 12.90 16.87
C SER A 3 23.88 13.30 17.86
N HIS A 4 24.23 13.61 19.09
CA HIS A 4 23.31 14.24 20.02
C HIS A 4 22.93 15.59 19.39
N ARG A 5 21.69 15.71 18.90
CA ARG A 5 21.12 16.98 18.54
C ARG A 5 21.12 17.83 19.81
N ASN A 6 21.98 18.85 19.86
CA ASN A 6 21.94 19.87 20.93
C ASN A 6 20.75 20.80 20.71
N VAL A 7 19.53 20.24 20.70
CA VAL A 7 18.28 20.98 20.54
C VAL A 7 17.57 20.94 21.90
N THR A 8 17.18 22.07 22.37
CA THR A 8 16.44 22.15 23.64
C THR A 8 14.99 21.64 23.44
N PRO A 9 14.34 21.09 24.48
CA PRO A 9 12.93 20.68 24.39
C PRO A 9 11.97 21.78 23.88
N ARG A 10 12.30 23.04 24.18
CA ARG A 10 11.54 24.21 23.69
C ARG A 10 11.68 24.38 22.18
N GLN A 11 12.88 24.16 21.63
CA GLN A 11 13.13 24.24 20.20
C GLN A 11 12.45 23.09 19.44
N GLU A 12 12.43 21.89 20.01
CA GLU A 12 11.71 20.75 19.44
C GLU A 12 10.20 21.01 19.40
N ALA A 13 9.62 21.47 20.49
CA ALA A 13 8.20 21.82 20.55
C ALA A 13 7.81 22.94 19.57
N LEU A 14 8.70 23.92 19.36
CA LEU A 14 8.48 24.97 18.37
C LEU A 14 8.52 24.45 16.95
N ALA A 15 9.50 23.58 16.62
CA ALA A 15 9.61 22.96 15.32
C ALA A 15 8.37 22.10 14.98
N GLU A 16 7.92 21.32 15.95
CA GLU A 16 6.70 20.52 15.83
C GLU A 16 5.45 21.38 15.62
N ARG A 17 5.29 22.45 16.37
CA ARG A 17 4.20 23.41 16.18
C ARG A 17 4.21 24.05 14.80
N ASN A 18 5.39 24.45 14.31
CA ASN A 18 5.54 25.03 12.98
C ASN A 18 5.14 24.03 11.88
N LEU A 19 5.46 22.77 12.06
CA LEU A 19 5.02 21.71 11.13
C LEU A 19 3.49 21.60 11.12
N TYR A 20 2.84 21.58 12.28
CA TYR A 20 1.37 21.55 12.35
C TYR A 20 0.72 22.76 11.71
N THR A 21 1.33 23.95 11.87
CA THR A 21 0.86 25.17 11.23
C THR A 21 0.98 25.09 9.70
N ALA A 22 2.08 24.56 9.19
CA ALA A 22 2.27 24.34 7.77
C ALA A 22 1.23 23.37 7.21
N LEU A 23 1.02 22.22 7.87
CA LEU A 23 0.01 21.24 7.46
C LEU A 23 -1.41 21.83 7.47
N ALA A 24 -1.73 22.65 8.48
CA ALA A 24 -3.05 23.28 8.60
C ALA A 24 -3.29 24.38 7.55
N ALA A 25 -2.25 24.92 6.94
CA ALA A 25 -2.33 25.94 5.90
C ALA A 25 -2.62 25.36 4.51
N LEU A 26 -2.40 24.07 4.30
CA LEU A 26 -2.66 23.40 3.02
C LEU A 26 -4.16 23.30 2.75
N GLN A 27 -4.57 23.61 1.53
CA GLN A 27 -5.98 23.75 1.15
C GLN A 27 -6.48 22.65 0.22
N SER A 28 -5.58 21.85 -0.35
CA SER A 28 -5.95 20.77 -1.27
C SER A 28 -5.15 19.49 -1.02
N ALA A 29 -5.68 18.37 -1.51
CA ALA A 29 -4.99 17.09 -1.46
C ALA A 29 -3.69 17.11 -2.29
N GLU A 30 -3.66 17.88 -3.38
CA GLU A 30 -2.49 18.06 -4.23
C GLU A 30 -1.37 18.79 -3.49
N GLU A 31 -1.72 19.85 -2.75
CA GLU A 31 -0.76 20.57 -1.91
C GLU A 31 -0.23 19.68 -0.79
N CYS A 32 -1.10 18.92 -0.11
CA CYS A 32 -0.68 17.94 0.89
C CYS A 32 0.26 16.88 0.30
N ARG A 33 -0.05 16.39 -0.89
CA ARG A 33 0.78 15.41 -1.60
C ARG A 33 2.16 15.96 -1.92
N ALA A 34 2.24 17.17 -2.47
CA ALA A 34 3.51 17.83 -2.81
C ALA A 34 4.34 18.02 -1.53
N PHE A 35 3.76 18.64 -0.51
CA PHE A 35 4.42 18.91 0.76
C PHE A 35 4.94 17.64 1.45
N LEU A 36 4.11 16.59 1.55
CA LEU A 36 4.53 15.35 2.19
C LEU A 36 5.60 14.60 1.38
N ARG A 37 5.60 14.70 0.05
CA ARG A 37 6.66 14.11 -0.77
C ARG A 37 8.00 14.80 -0.63
N ASP A 38 7.99 16.10 -0.38
CA ASP A 38 9.22 16.87 -0.12
C ASP A 38 9.71 16.65 1.32
N LEU A 39 8.79 16.50 2.27
CA LEU A 39 9.11 16.39 3.69
C LEU A 39 9.51 14.97 4.13
N CYS A 40 8.87 13.96 3.56
CA CYS A 40 8.95 12.56 4.01
C CYS A 40 9.59 11.66 2.96
N THR A 41 10.25 10.62 3.42
CA THR A 41 10.66 9.51 2.55
C THR A 41 9.44 8.72 2.04
N PRO A 42 9.55 8.02 0.91
CA PRO A 42 8.47 7.15 0.41
C PRO A 42 7.99 6.12 1.43
N ALA A 43 8.91 5.57 2.25
CA ALA A 43 8.57 4.59 3.29
C ALA A 43 7.75 5.20 4.44
N GLU A 44 8.04 6.45 4.81
CA GLU A 44 7.26 7.17 5.83
C GLU A 44 5.85 7.49 5.33
N ILE A 45 5.71 7.93 4.09
CA ILE A 45 4.40 8.17 3.47
C ILE A 45 3.60 6.88 3.42
N GLN A 46 4.21 5.77 2.98
CA GLN A 46 3.55 4.47 2.93
C GLN A 46 3.08 4.03 4.32
N ALA A 47 3.94 4.17 5.33
CA ALA A 47 3.59 3.81 6.71
C ALA A 47 2.43 4.65 7.27
N MET A 48 2.34 5.92 6.90
CA MET A 48 1.20 6.78 7.28
C MET A 48 -0.07 6.37 6.52
N ALA A 49 0.04 6.12 5.22
CA ALA A 49 -1.07 5.68 4.39
C ALA A 49 -1.64 4.33 4.86
N ASP A 50 -0.79 3.37 5.21
CA ASP A 50 -1.19 2.07 5.75
C ASP A 50 -2.00 2.23 7.05
N ARG A 51 -1.53 3.09 7.97
CA ARG A 51 -2.25 3.36 9.22
C ARG A 51 -3.60 4.03 8.97
N TRP A 52 -3.65 4.95 8.03
CA TRP A 52 -4.90 5.63 7.69
C TRP A 52 -5.90 4.69 7.02
N SER A 53 -5.43 3.82 6.12
CA SER A 53 -6.28 2.89 5.35
C SER A 53 -7.10 1.93 6.21
N VAL A 54 -6.63 1.61 7.42
CA VAL A 54 -7.33 0.66 8.30
C VAL A 54 -8.39 1.32 9.19
N VAL A 55 -8.41 2.65 9.28
CA VAL A 55 -9.32 3.39 10.18
C VAL A 55 -10.78 3.12 9.86
N GLU A 56 -11.17 3.17 8.59
CA GLU A 56 -12.55 2.89 8.15
C GLU A 56 -13.00 1.48 8.53
N PHE A 57 -12.17 0.49 8.31
CA PHE A 57 -12.48 -0.90 8.63
C PHE A 57 -12.62 -1.13 10.13
N LEU A 58 -11.78 -0.47 10.94
CA LEU A 58 -11.88 -0.49 12.39
C LEU A 58 -13.17 0.15 12.89
N GLN A 59 -13.60 1.26 12.30
CA GLN A 59 -14.87 1.91 12.64
C GLN A 59 -16.07 1.03 12.30
N ARG A 60 -15.97 0.22 11.24
CA ARG A 60 -16.98 -0.75 10.85
C ARG A 60 -16.96 -2.00 11.72
N GLY A 61 -16.05 -2.12 12.67
CA GLY A 61 -15.93 -3.24 13.58
C GLY A 61 -15.42 -4.55 12.96
N LEU A 62 -14.68 -4.47 11.82
CA LEU A 62 -14.13 -5.65 11.20
C LEU A 62 -13.04 -6.30 12.09
N PRO A 63 -12.96 -7.64 12.12
CA PRO A 63 -11.88 -8.35 12.80
C PRO A 63 -10.50 -8.01 12.18
N TYR A 64 -9.44 -7.94 12.99
CA TYR A 64 -8.09 -7.58 12.53
C TYR A 64 -7.55 -8.49 11.42
N ARG A 65 -7.88 -9.77 11.46
CA ARG A 65 -7.50 -10.74 10.40
C ARG A 65 -8.12 -10.39 9.06
N GLU A 66 -9.38 -9.96 9.08
CA GLU A 66 -10.08 -9.55 7.87
C GLU A 66 -9.50 -8.23 7.31
N ILE A 67 -9.23 -7.27 8.19
CA ILE A 67 -8.57 -6.02 7.80
C ILE A 67 -7.20 -6.30 7.19
N HIS A 68 -6.39 -7.19 7.80
CA HIS A 68 -5.12 -7.63 7.25
C HIS A 68 -5.28 -8.24 5.86
N ARG A 69 -6.27 -9.12 5.68
CA ARG A 69 -6.55 -9.75 4.39
C ARG A 69 -6.91 -8.74 3.31
N LEU A 70 -7.70 -7.71 3.65
CA LEU A 70 -8.17 -6.68 2.72
C LEU A 70 -7.11 -5.64 2.38
N THR A 71 -6.27 -5.28 3.33
CA THR A 71 -5.34 -4.15 3.21
C THR A 71 -3.88 -4.54 3.05
N GLY A 72 -3.51 -5.76 3.47
CA GLY A 72 -2.12 -6.19 3.58
C GLY A 72 -1.37 -5.59 4.77
N VAL A 73 -2.00 -4.70 5.54
CA VAL A 73 -1.39 -4.07 6.73
C VAL A 73 -1.24 -5.12 7.84
N SER A 74 -0.09 -5.12 8.54
CA SER A 74 0.17 -6.11 9.60
C SER A 74 -0.83 -5.99 10.76
N VAL A 75 -1.19 -7.12 11.37
CA VAL A 75 -2.08 -7.18 12.54
C VAL A 75 -1.54 -6.29 13.69
N THR A 76 -0.23 -6.24 13.88
CA THR A 76 0.42 -5.36 14.88
C THR A 76 0.14 -3.88 14.59
N THR A 77 0.24 -3.46 13.33
CA THR A 77 -0.07 -2.08 12.92
C THR A 77 -1.55 -1.78 13.11
N ILE A 78 -2.43 -2.70 12.71
CA ILE A 78 -3.89 -2.57 12.91
C ILE A 78 -4.22 -2.40 14.39
N GLY A 79 -3.65 -3.23 15.27
CA GLY A 79 -3.84 -3.14 16.72
C GLY A 79 -3.34 -1.81 17.30
N ARG A 80 -2.22 -1.29 16.78
CA ARG A 80 -1.72 0.04 17.16
C ARG A 80 -2.71 1.14 16.78
N VAL A 81 -3.21 1.14 15.56
CA VAL A 81 -4.21 2.13 15.09
C VAL A 81 -5.49 2.03 15.90
N ALA A 82 -5.99 0.82 16.15
CA ALA A 82 -7.19 0.60 16.97
C ALA A 82 -7.05 1.21 18.37
N ARG A 83 -5.90 1.03 19.02
CA ARG A 83 -5.61 1.60 20.32
C ARG A 83 -5.65 3.14 20.29
N PHE A 84 -5.01 3.77 19.29
CA PHE A 84 -5.01 5.24 19.18
C PHE A 84 -6.36 5.79 18.71
N LEU A 85 -7.13 5.04 17.96
CA LEU A 85 -8.49 5.41 17.59
C LEU A 85 -9.40 5.44 18.84
N ALA A 86 -9.23 4.50 19.77
CA ALA A 86 -10.03 4.38 20.98
C ALA A 86 -9.59 5.36 22.10
N SER A 87 -8.29 5.52 22.31
CA SER A 87 -7.72 6.24 23.46
C SER A 87 -6.48 7.08 23.14
N GLY A 88 -6.35 7.55 21.89
CA GLY A 88 -5.28 8.45 21.47
C GLY A 88 -5.61 9.93 21.68
N ASN A 89 -4.94 10.79 20.92
CA ASN A 89 -5.11 12.25 20.97
C ASN A 89 -6.35 12.75 20.20
N GLY A 90 -7.20 11.86 19.69
CA GLY A 90 -8.42 12.20 18.97
C GLY A 90 -8.23 12.60 17.51
N GLY A 91 -7.01 12.59 16.98
CA GLY A 91 -6.72 13.02 15.60
C GLY A 91 -7.46 12.22 14.55
N TYR A 92 -7.50 10.89 14.68
CA TYR A 92 -8.28 10.02 13.78
C TYR A 92 -9.76 10.36 13.80
N VAL A 93 -10.33 10.58 15.00
CA VAL A 93 -11.75 10.90 15.16
C VAL A 93 -12.10 12.23 14.51
N VAL A 94 -11.26 13.25 14.70
CA VAL A 94 -11.46 14.57 14.08
C VAL A 94 -11.39 14.49 12.57
N ALA A 95 -10.38 13.78 12.02
CA ALA A 95 -10.20 13.63 10.59
C ALA A 95 -11.42 12.94 9.95
N VAL A 96 -11.85 11.80 10.50
CA VAL A 96 -13.03 11.06 10.02
C VAL A 96 -14.28 11.92 10.07
N LYS A 97 -14.51 12.63 11.19
CA LYS A 97 -15.68 13.50 11.34
C LYS A 97 -15.71 14.62 10.29
N ARG A 98 -14.57 15.23 10.00
CA ARG A 98 -14.46 16.31 9.01
C ARG A 98 -14.62 15.82 7.58
N MET A 99 -14.24 14.59 7.29
CA MET A 99 -14.47 13.94 6.00
C MET A 99 -15.92 13.44 5.81
N GLY A 100 -16.84 13.78 6.75
CA GLY A 100 -18.25 13.39 6.68
C GLY A 100 -18.51 11.91 6.95
N GLY A 101 -17.60 11.23 7.64
CA GLY A 101 -17.69 9.79 7.87
C GLY A 101 -17.48 8.94 6.61
N ALA A 102 -17.26 9.58 5.48
CA ALA A 102 -16.92 8.92 4.22
C ALA A 102 -15.44 9.11 3.93
N THR A 103 -14.60 8.18 4.35
CA THR A 103 -13.35 7.96 3.64
C THR A 103 -13.69 7.59 2.20
N PRO A 104 -13.01 8.14 1.18
CA PRO A 104 -13.22 7.71 -0.19
C PRO A 104 -13.13 6.18 -0.22
N ARG A 105 -14.13 5.51 -0.81
CA ARG A 105 -14.08 4.06 -1.02
C ARG A 105 -12.75 3.72 -1.68
N GLN A 106 -11.82 3.24 -0.90
CA GLN A 106 -10.65 2.60 -1.46
C GLN A 106 -11.17 1.30 -2.07
N THR A 107 -11.27 1.26 -3.39
CA THR A 107 -11.24 -0.03 -4.09
C THR A 107 -10.00 -0.75 -3.55
N PRO A 108 -10.13 -2.02 -3.09
CA PRO A 108 -8.98 -2.76 -2.62
C PRO A 108 -7.93 -2.69 -3.72
N ALA A 109 -6.82 -2.02 -3.47
CA ALA A 109 -5.69 -2.06 -4.36
C ALA A 109 -5.31 -3.53 -4.47
N ALA A 110 -5.52 -4.10 -5.66
CA ALA A 110 -5.13 -5.45 -5.94
C ALA A 110 -3.65 -5.56 -5.54
N ASN A 111 -3.38 -6.38 -4.53
CA ASN A 111 -2.04 -6.58 -4.02
C ASN A 111 -1.19 -7.10 -5.19
N PRO A 112 -0.20 -6.35 -5.70
CA PRO A 112 0.58 -6.77 -6.87
C PRO A 112 1.32 -8.09 -6.64
N ARG A 113 1.46 -8.54 -5.39
CA ARG A 113 2.01 -9.85 -5.05
C ARG A 113 1.04 -11.02 -5.28
N GLN A 114 -0.28 -10.78 -5.41
CA GLN A 114 -1.25 -11.83 -5.73
C GLN A 114 -1.46 -11.98 -7.24
N ALA A 115 -1.14 -10.98 -8.05
CA ALA A 115 -1.23 -11.06 -9.51
C ALA A 115 -0.15 -11.98 -10.13
N ALA A 116 0.94 -12.27 -9.41
CA ALA A 116 2.02 -13.13 -9.90
C ALA A 116 1.79 -14.64 -9.65
N ALA A 117 0.79 -15.01 -8.85
CA ALA A 117 0.55 -16.41 -8.46
C ALA A 117 -0.49 -17.15 -9.33
N GLY A 118 -1.08 -16.48 -10.32
CA GLY A 118 -2.20 -17.00 -11.10
C GLY A 118 -1.98 -17.14 -12.60
N ALA A 119 -0.75 -17.11 -13.11
CA ALA A 119 -0.50 -17.37 -14.54
C ALA A 119 -0.59 -18.88 -14.81
N PRO A 120 -1.56 -19.35 -15.63
CA PRO A 120 -1.60 -20.76 -16.02
C PRO A 120 -0.36 -21.06 -16.87
N ARG A 121 0.41 -22.04 -16.46
CA ARG A 121 1.47 -22.62 -17.29
C ARG A 121 0.82 -23.14 -18.57
N GLN A 122 1.08 -22.48 -19.69
CA GLN A 122 0.74 -23.01 -21.00
C GLN A 122 1.57 -24.26 -21.23
N ALA A 123 0.87 -25.39 -21.31
CA ALA A 123 1.44 -26.64 -21.75
C ALA A 123 1.82 -26.49 -23.22
N THR A 124 3.11 -26.51 -23.50
CA THR A 124 3.63 -26.66 -24.87
C THR A 124 3.38 -28.10 -25.32
N THR A 125 2.33 -28.31 -26.07
CA THR A 125 2.13 -29.53 -26.83
C THR A 125 3.14 -29.55 -27.97
N ALA A 126 4.18 -30.38 -27.82
CA ALA A 126 5.09 -30.72 -28.89
C ALA A 126 4.32 -31.55 -29.93
N THR A 127 3.97 -30.93 -31.04
CA THR A 127 3.46 -31.64 -32.20
C THR A 127 4.64 -32.30 -32.91
N SER A 128 4.78 -33.60 -32.69
CA SER A 128 5.63 -34.50 -33.48
C SER A 128 5.12 -34.54 -34.91
N ARG A 129 5.84 -33.93 -35.84
CA ARG A 129 5.65 -34.15 -37.26
C ARG A 129 6.38 -35.41 -37.66
N ARG A 130 5.63 -36.47 -37.85
CA ARG A 130 5.99 -37.69 -38.51
C ARG A 130 6.12 -37.38 -40.01
N THR A 131 7.33 -37.35 -40.53
CA THR A 131 7.56 -37.36 -41.97
C THR A 131 7.48 -38.81 -42.46
N THR A 132 6.45 -39.09 -43.19
CA THR A 132 6.32 -40.32 -43.97
C THR A 132 7.29 -40.26 -45.12
N LYS A 133 8.12 -41.30 -45.18
CA LYS A 133 9.03 -41.64 -46.24
C LYS A 133 8.21 -42.26 -47.36
N ASP A 134 8.11 -41.60 -48.48
CA ASP A 134 7.58 -42.21 -49.68
C ASP A 134 8.73 -42.66 -50.59
N THR A 135 8.73 -43.95 -50.78
CA THR A 135 9.54 -44.73 -51.71
C THR A 135 8.99 -44.55 -53.11
N LYS A 136 9.79 -44.16 -54.05
CA LYS A 136 9.50 -44.52 -55.42
C LYS A 136 10.80 -44.89 -56.15
N GLU A 137 10.83 -46.08 -56.38
CA GLU A 137 11.50 -46.86 -57.40
C GLU A 137 11.41 -46.17 -58.74
N ASP A 138 12.42 -46.19 -59.53
CA ASP A 138 12.45 -46.87 -60.87
C ASP A 138 13.75 -46.60 -61.56
N SER A 139 14.38 -47.70 -61.88
CA SER A 139 14.76 -48.32 -63.15
C SER A 139 15.51 -47.48 -64.17
N ARG A 140 16.62 -48.06 -64.53
CA ARG A 140 17.14 -48.45 -65.89
C ARG A 140 18.23 -47.59 -66.52
N HIS A 141 19.18 -48.42 -66.94
CA HIS A 141 20.02 -48.43 -68.15
C HIS A 141 21.23 -47.49 -68.12
N GLY A 142 22.32 -48.21 -68.29
CA GLY A 142 23.20 -48.45 -69.34
C GLY A 142 24.48 -49.16 -68.94
#